data_19ef5e98854a93f10646e146fc853036
#
_entry.id   19ef5e98854a93f10646e146fc853036
#
_cell.length_a   1.000
_cell.length_b   1.000
_cell.length_c   1.000
_cell.angle_alpha   90.00
_cell.angle_beta   90.00
_cell.angle_gamma   90.00
#
_symmetry.space_group_name_H-M   'P 1'
#
loop_
_entity.id
_entity.type
_entity.pdbx_description
1 polymer ?
#
loop_
_entity_poly.entity_id
_entity_poly.type
_entity_poly.pdbx_seq_one_letter_code
_entity_poly.pdbx_strand_id
1 'polypeptide(L)'
;MVVGITQYTNKNEAFPLDKKTLNQVALRSFMVSASKNSETGEAYGWCHALAPALKKIHENEEDLALSMGHNLEYVETGSFFSTLAMGVVLSLEAQKCDLETIRSVRTTMNVLCNSLSHALFNLMILSTIAIACIPGANNGNVASVVVFALAAMILTVVLRFALIKVGYAQGTKIMEKLMKKKEDLAQASKIMGGFTVGGLIVLATKHVSASNTFVSAVQSSSLSSVASSVLNAVPACIGLVCTYVFYYLLTKKNYSITKCVGIVVLIGCIMIAISFVLGMTTSL
;
A
#
# COMPACT_ATOMS: atom_id res chain seq x y z
N MET A 1 23.33 25.11 -5.27
CA MET A 1 22.62 26.10 -4.44
C MET A 1 22.15 27.23 -5.37
N VAL A 2 20.96 27.11 -5.97
CA VAL A 2 20.37 28.19 -6.80
C VAL A 2 19.47 28.99 -5.85
N VAL A 3 20.10 29.90 -5.12
CA VAL A 3 19.41 30.83 -4.22
C VAL A 3 19.01 32.05 -5.06
N GLY A 4 17.72 32.26 -5.25
CA GLY A 4 17.20 33.54 -5.70
C GLY A 4 16.13 33.57 -6.79
N ILE A 5 15.95 32.50 -7.58
CA ILE A 5 14.91 32.51 -8.62
C ILE A 5 13.69 31.75 -8.11
N THR A 6 12.63 32.48 -7.72
CA THR A 6 11.39 31.92 -7.19
C THR A 6 10.26 31.85 -8.21
N GLN A 7 10.48 32.36 -9.43
CA GLN A 7 9.46 32.42 -10.48
C GLN A 7 10.06 32.03 -11.83
N TYR A 8 9.24 31.42 -12.69
CA TYR A 8 9.59 31.16 -14.07
C TYR A 8 9.77 32.45 -14.86
N THR A 9 10.76 32.46 -15.76
CA THR A 9 11.02 33.59 -16.64
C THR A 9 9.91 33.72 -17.69
N ASN A 10 9.49 32.57 -18.26
CA ASN A 10 8.34 32.52 -19.18
C ASN A 10 7.07 32.20 -18.40
N LYS A 11 6.17 33.21 -18.29
CA LYS A 11 4.88 33.09 -17.59
C LYS A 11 3.70 32.68 -18.48
N ASN A 12 3.94 32.52 -19.79
CA ASN A 12 2.89 32.08 -20.69
C ASN A 12 2.50 30.62 -20.39
N GLU A 13 1.22 30.35 -20.34
CA GLU A 13 0.71 28.96 -20.19
C GLU A 13 1.27 28.10 -21.34
N ALA A 14 1.71 26.90 -21.00
CA ALA A 14 2.20 25.94 -21.98
C ALA A 14 1.02 25.31 -22.74
N PHE A 15 1.29 24.87 -23.96
CA PHE A 15 0.31 24.08 -24.70
C PHE A 15 -0.08 22.82 -23.91
N PRO A 16 -1.36 22.39 -23.98
CA PRO A 16 -1.79 21.20 -23.29
C PRO A 16 -0.95 19.97 -23.69
N LEU A 17 -0.54 19.20 -22.72
CA LEU A 17 0.24 17.99 -22.96
C LEU A 17 -0.58 16.95 -23.75
N ASP A 18 0.01 16.40 -24.78
CA ASP A 18 -0.59 15.34 -25.57
C ASP A 18 -0.67 14.00 -24.79
N LYS A 19 -1.63 13.17 -25.15
CA LYS A 19 -1.83 11.84 -24.53
C LYS A 19 -0.59 10.96 -24.59
N LYS A 20 0.24 11.12 -25.63
CA LYS A 20 1.48 10.36 -25.80
C LYS A 20 2.49 10.70 -24.72
N THR A 21 2.65 11.98 -24.41
CA THR A 21 3.57 12.45 -23.35
C THR A 21 3.09 11.98 -21.97
N LEU A 22 1.79 12.10 -21.66
CA LEU A 22 1.24 11.59 -20.41
C LEU A 22 1.43 10.08 -20.28
N ASN A 23 1.26 9.31 -21.35
CA ASN A 23 1.53 7.87 -21.34
C ASN A 23 3.03 7.56 -21.15
N GLN A 24 3.93 8.38 -21.68
CA GLN A 24 5.39 8.24 -21.42
C GLN A 24 5.71 8.46 -19.95
N VAL A 25 5.12 9.48 -19.32
CA VAL A 25 5.27 9.72 -17.88
C VAL A 25 4.74 8.53 -17.08
N ALA A 26 3.55 8.01 -17.42
CA ALA A 26 2.99 6.83 -16.78
C ALA A 26 3.91 5.61 -16.91
N LEU A 27 4.48 5.37 -18.09
CA LEU A 27 5.41 4.26 -18.30
C LEU A 27 6.69 4.42 -17.46
N ARG A 28 7.29 5.61 -17.45
CA ARG A 28 8.50 5.89 -16.65
C ARG A 28 8.23 5.84 -15.15
N SER A 29 6.99 6.08 -14.72
CA SER A 29 6.60 6.03 -13.31
C SER A 29 6.77 4.64 -12.68
N PHE A 30 6.85 3.56 -13.46
CA PHE A 30 7.16 2.22 -12.94
C PHE A 30 8.56 2.14 -12.32
N MET A 31 9.47 3.04 -12.71
CA MET A 31 10.83 3.08 -12.18
C MET A 31 11.01 4.09 -11.04
N VAL A 32 9.95 4.74 -10.56
CA VAL A 32 10.02 5.76 -9.51
C VAL A 32 10.71 5.24 -8.26
N SER A 33 10.34 4.07 -7.80
CA SER A 33 10.91 3.47 -6.59
C SER A 33 12.28 2.80 -6.80
N ALA A 34 12.79 2.71 -8.04
CA ALA A 34 14.08 2.07 -8.32
C ALA A 34 15.27 2.84 -7.74
N SER A 35 15.13 4.16 -7.54
CA SER A 35 16.16 5.04 -6.97
C SER A 35 15.86 5.49 -5.54
N LYS A 36 14.99 4.76 -4.83
CA LYS A 36 14.58 5.15 -3.47
C LYS A 36 15.77 5.13 -2.50
N ASN A 37 15.95 6.25 -1.78
CA ASN A 37 16.98 6.41 -0.76
C ASN A 37 16.42 7.16 0.47
N SER A 38 17.19 7.19 1.56
CA SER A 38 16.75 7.79 2.83
C SER A 38 16.75 9.32 2.84
N GLU A 39 17.51 9.97 1.94
CA GLU A 39 17.67 11.43 1.95
C GLU A 39 16.62 12.13 1.09
N THR A 40 16.40 11.66 -0.13
CA THR A 40 15.51 12.27 -1.11
C THR A 40 14.25 11.46 -1.40
N GLY A 41 14.10 10.28 -0.76
CA GLY A 41 13.01 9.36 -1.03
C GLY A 41 13.06 8.83 -2.45
N GLU A 42 12.01 9.07 -3.22
CA GLU A 42 11.84 8.64 -4.62
C GLU A 42 12.10 9.77 -5.63
N ALA A 43 12.71 10.90 -5.22
CA ALA A 43 12.80 12.13 -6.01
C ALA A 43 13.50 11.96 -7.38
N TYR A 44 14.57 11.16 -7.45
CA TYR A 44 15.25 10.91 -8.72
C TYR A 44 14.36 10.20 -9.73
N GLY A 45 13.67 9.14 -9.30
CA GLY A 45 12.73 8.42 -10.15
C GLY A 45 11.51 9.26 -10.52
N TRP A 46 11.05 10.10 -9.59
CA TRP A 46 9.99 11.07 -9.80
C TRP A 46 10.37 12.08 -10.90
N CYS A 47 11.51 12.76 -10.77
CA CYS A 47 12.01 13.71 -11.75
C CYS A 47 12.26 13.04 -13.12
N HIS A 48 12.85 11.84 -13.14
CA HIS A 48 13.03 11.04 -14.36
C HIS A 48 11.69 10.75 -15.07
N ALA A 49 10.65 10.43 -14.31
CA ALA A 49 9.33 10.16 -14.88
C ALA A 49 8.71 11.44 -15.47
N LEU A 50 8.84 12.58 -14.80
CA LEU A 50 8.29 13.86 -15.26
C LEU A 50 9.08 14.49 -16.42
N ALA A 51 10.36 14.18 -16.57
CA ALA A 51 11.27 14.83 -17.53
C ALA A 51 10.73 14.98 -18.97
N PRO A 52 10.05 13.99 -19.59
CA PRO A 52 9.54 14.16 -20.95
C PRO A 52 8.40 15.19 -21.05
N ALA A 53 7.64 15.38 -19.97
CA ALA A 53 6.57 16.37 -19.91
C ALA A 53 7.15 17.76 -19.60
N LEU A 54 8.07 17.86 -18.64
CA LEU A 54 8.72 19.11 -18.25
C LEU A 54 9.47 19.74 -19.42
N LYS A 55 10.18 18.94 -20.23
CA LYS A 55 10.87 19.41 -21.44
C LYS A 55 9.91 20.00 -22.49
N LYS A 56 8.66 19.59 -22.52
CA LYS A 56 7.65 20.18 -23.42
C LYS A 56 6.97 21.41 -22.83
N ILE A 57 6.87 21.49 -21.52
CA ILE A 57 6.28 22.63 -20.80
C ILE A 57 7.27 23.81 -20.79
N HIS A 58 8.56 23.51 -20.56
CA HIS A 58 9.59 24.52 -20.44
C HIS A 58 10.54 24.45 -21.64
N GLU A 59 10.38 25.38 -22.58
CA GLU A 59 11.28 25.50 -23.75
C GLU A 59 12.59 26.19 -23.38
N ASN A 60 12.58 27.05 -22.35
CA ASN A 60 13.77 27.71 -21.83
C ASN A 60 14.55 26.76 -20.90
N GLU A 61 15.83 26.61 -21.11
CA GLU A 61 16.71 25.75 -20.31
C GLU A 61 16.80 26.18 -18.84
N GLU A 62 16.73 27.48 -18.55
CA GLU A 62 16.76 27.99 -17.18
C GLU A 62 15.48 27.61 -16.42
N ASP A 63 14.31 27.78 -17.03
CA ASP A 63 13.02 27.39 -16.43
C ASP A 63 12.93 25.87 -16.28
N LEU A 64 13.48 25.11 -17.25
CA LEU A 64 13.54 23.66 -17.17
C LEU A 64 14.43 23.20 -16.02
N ALA A 65 15.63 23.79 -15.89
CA ALA A 65 16.54 23.46 -14.80
C ALA A 65 15.92 23.79 -13.43
N LEU A 66 15.23 24.91 -13.32
CA LEU A 66 14.50 25.30 -12.12
C LEU A 66 13.38 24.31 -11.77
N SER A 67 12.57 23.92 -12.76
CA SER A 67 11.49 22.94 -12.59
C SER A 67 12.05 21.56 -12.21
N MET A 68 13.09 21.08 -12.88
CA MET A 68 13.73 19.81 -12.51
C MET A 68 14.36 19.88 -11.12
N GLY A 69 14.98 21.01 -10.76
CA GLY A 69 15.62 21.22 -9.47
C GLY A 69 14.67 21.06 -8.30
N HIS A 70 13.51 21.72 -8.34
CA HIS A 70 12.53 21.58 -7.25
C HIS A 70 11.86 20.20 -7.25
N ASN A 71 11.74 19.50 -8.38
CA ASN A 71 11.21 18.15 -8.45
C ASN A 71 12.20 17.07 -7.94
N LEU A 72 13.46 17.43 -7.67
CA LEU A 72 14.45 16.59 -6.98
C LEU A 72 14.43 16.72 -5.45
N GLU A 73 13.60 17.60 -4.90
CA GLU A 73 13.36 17.65 -3.45
C GLU A 73 12.66 16.38 -2.99
N TYR A 74 12.67 16.14 -1.65
CA TYR A 74 12.09 14.93 -1.07
C TYR A 74 10.69 14.61 -1.58
N VAL A 75 10.53 13.40 -2.09
CA VAL A 75 9.26 12.85 -2.60
C VAL A 75 9.07 11.43 -2.06
N GLU A 76 7.92 11.16 -1.48
CA GLU A 76 7.48 9.82 -1.14
C GLU A 76 5.99 9.68 -1.44
N THR A 77 5.71 9.03 -2.57
CA THR A 77 4.32 8.77 -3.02
C THR A 77 4.10 7.28 -3.04
N GLY A 78 3.12 6.75 -2.43
CA GLY A 78 2.83 5.32 -2.58
C GLY A 78 2.72 4.89 -4.05
N SER A 79 3.23 3.72 -4.38
CA SER A 79 3.46 3.22 -5.75
C SER A 79 2.25 3.27 -6.69
N PHE A 80 1.02 3.21 -6.16
CA PHE A 80 -0.19 3.11 -6.99
C PHE A 80 -0.78 4.47 -7.38
N PHE A 81 -0.73 5.45 -6.47
CA PHE A 81 -1.29 6.77 -6.70
C PHE A 81 -0.24 7.83 -7.08
N SER A 82 1.02 7.44 -7.26
CA SER A 82 2.10 8.36 -7.66
C SER A 82 1.78 9.13 -8.93
N THR A 83 1.20 8.46 -9.93
CA THR A 83 0.84 9.07 -11.21
C THR A 83 -0.28 10.11 -11.10
N LEU A 84 -1.15 9.98 -10.07
CA LEU A 84 -2.15 11.01 -9.78
C LEU A 84 -1.46 12.31 -9.33
N ALA A 85 -0.54 12.20 -8.38
CA ALA A 85 0.24 13.35 -7.91
C ALA A 85 1.08 13.97 -9.04
N MET A 86 1.73 13.15 -9.88
CA MET A 86 2.43 13.60 -11.07
C MET A 86 1.54 14.39 -12.02
N GLY A 87 0.33 13.89 -12.29
CA GLY A 87 -0.64 14.57 -13.16
C GLY A 87 -1.02 15.94 -12.62
N VAL A 88 -1.27 16.08 -11.32
CA VAL A 88 -1.59 17.35 -10.67
C VAL A 88 -0.41 18.31 -10.76
N VAL A 89 0.82 17.85 -10.46
CA VAL A 89 2.02 18.69 -10.55
C VAL A 89 2.23 19.18 -11.98
N LEU A 90 2.10 18.30 -12.99
CA LEU A 90 2.23 18.68 -14.40
C LEU A 90 1.14 19.68 -14.83
N SER A 91 -0.06 19.62 -14.27
CA SER A 91 -1.11 20.61 -14.54
C SER A 91 -0.73 21.99 -14.04
N LEU A 92 -0.10 22.10 -12.86
CA LEU A 92 0.38 23.37 -12.31
C LEU A 92 1.60 23.91 -13.04
N GLU A 93 2.51 23.03 -13.43
CA GLU A 93 3.66 23.38 -14.26
C GLU A 93 3.25 23.94 -15.63
N ALA A 94 2.23 23.33 -16.26
CA ALA A 94 1.70 23.80 -17.54
C ALA A 94 1.04 25.18 -17.43
N GLN A 95 0.40 25.47 -16.29
CA GLN A 95 -0.18 26.77 -15.97
C GLN A 95 0.86 27.81 -15.51
N LYS A 96 2.15 27.42 -15.41
CA LYS A 96 3.22 28.30 -14.94
C LYS A 96 2.92 28.94 -13.58
N CYS A 97 2.31 28.15 -12.69
CA CYS A 97 2.04 28.59 -11.33
C CYS A 97 3.33 28.92 -10.59
N ASP A 98 3.21 29.68 -9.51
CA ASP A 98 4.33 30.00 -8.62
C ASP A 98 4.95 28.73 -8.03
N LEU A 99 6.28 28.69 -7.95
CA LEU A 99 7.06 27.56 -7.46
C LEU A 99 6.68 27.12 -6.04
N GLU A 100 6.38 28.08 -5.18
CA GLU A 100 5.98 27.79 -3.81
C GLU A 100 4.63 27.08 -3.76
N THR A 101 3.70 27.51 -4.63
CA THR A 101 2.40 26.84 -4.81
C THR A 101 2.59 25.40 -5.32
N ILE A 102 3.44 25.19 -6.34
CA ILE A 102 3.72 23.85 -6.89
C ILE A 102 4.32 22.94 -5.81
N ARG A 103 5.28 23.44 -5.03
CA ARG A 103 5.91 22.69 -3.92
C ARG A 103 4.88 22.29 -2.85
N SER A 104 4.06 23.23 -2.42
CA SER A 104 3.03 23.01 -1.40
C SER A 104 2.00 21.96 -1.86
N VAL A 105 1.51 22.09 -3.08
CA VAL A 105 0.56 21.12 -3.66
C VAL A 105 1.24 19.75 -3.84
N ARG A 106 2.47 19.69 -4.35
CA ARG A 106 3.23 18.44 -4.49
C ARG A 106 3.37 17.73 -3.14
N THR A 107 3.81 18.44 -2.10
CA THR A 107 3.98 17.86 -0.76
C THR A 107 2.66 17.32 -0.21
N THR A 108 1.58 18.09 -0.34
CA THR A 108 0.25 17.67 0.08
C THR A 108 -0.24 16.44 -0.69
N MET A 109 -0.06 16.43 -2.02
CA MET A 109 -0.44 15.29 -2.86
C MET A 109 0.39 14.05 -2.55
N ASN A 110 1.68 14.20 -2.26
CA ASN A 110 2.54 13.08 -1.88
C ASN A 110 2.03 12.39 -0.61
N VAL A 111 1.71 13.16 0.44
CA VAL A 111 1.17 12.60 1.69
C VAL A 111 -0.19 11.94 1.46
N LEU A 112 -1.08 12.58 0.70
CA LEU A 112 -2.40 12.03 0.38
C LEU A 112 -2.29 10.73 -0.44
N CYS A 113 -1.50 10.74 -1.51
CA CYS A 113 -1.32 9.59 -2.38
C CYS A 113 -0.62 8.43 -1.68
N ASN A 114 0.35 8.71 -0.80
CA ASN A 114 1.00 7.68 0.01
C ASN A 114 -0.01 7.01 0.97
N SER A 115 -0.76 7.81 1.71
CA SER A 115 -1.80 7.30 2.63
C SER A 115 -2.87 6.47 1.89
N LEU A 116 -3.35 6.95 0.74
CA LEU A 116 -4.34 6.24 -0.08
C LEU A 116 -3.80 4.96 -0.69
N SER A 117 -2.53 4.95 -1.14
CA SER A 117 -1.87 3.75 -1.67
C SER A 117 -1.83 2.64 -0.63
N HIS A 118 -1.42 2.97 0.59
CA HIS A 118 -1.38 1.98 1.66
C HIS A 118 -2.77 1.51 2.09
N ALA A 119 -3.70 2.43 2.31
CA ALA A 119 -5.02 2.11 2.84
C ALA A 119 -5.92 1.41 1.80
N LEU A 120 -6.09 1.99 0.63
CA LEU A 120 -7.01 1.47 -0.38
C LEU A 120 -6.41 0.32 -1.17
N PHE A 121 -5.16 0.44 -1.60
CA PHE A 121 -4.60 -0.57 -2.48
C PHE A 121 -4.04 -1.76 -1.71
N ASN A 122 -3.11 -1.54 -0.79
CA ASN A 122 -2.47 -2.64 -0.08
C ASN A 122 -3.42 -3.34 0.90
N LEU A 123 -4.08 -2.58 1.78
CA LEU A 123 -4.93 -3.17 2.82
C LEU A 123 -6.30 -3.62 2.30
N MET A 124 -6.88 -2.95 1.32
CA MET A 124 -8.22 -3.27 0.84
C MET A 124 -8.18 -4.18 -0.39
N ILE A 125 -7.68 -3.68 -1.51
CA ILE A 125 -7.83 -4.36 -2.81
C ILE A 125 -6.91 -5.57 -2.90
N LEU A 126 -5.61 -5.39 -2.68
CA LEU A 126 -4.62 -6.44 -2.88
C LEU A 126 -4.83 -7.60 -1.89
N SER A 127 -5.13 -7.28 -0.63
CA SER A 127 -5.40 -8.30 0.38
C SER A 127 -6.71 -9.06 0.12
N THR A 128 -7.75 -8.40 -0.41
CA THR A 128 -9.01 -9.07 -0.77
C THR A 128 -8.78 -10.06 -1.92
N ILE A 129 -8.02 -9.67 -2.96
CA ILE A 129 -7.67 -10.57 -4.06
C ILE A 129 -6.81 -11.74 -3.55
N ALA A 130 -5.86 -11.46 -2.65
CA ALA A 130 -5.03 -12.50 -2.04
C ALA A 130 -5.87 -13.53 -1.29
N ILE A 131 -6.80 -13.10 -0.42
CA ILE A 131 -7.68 -13.99 0.33
C ILE A 131 -8.52 -14.86 -0.61
N ALA A 132 -9.04 -14.31 -1.70
CA ALA A 132 -9.81 -15.08 -2.69
C ALA A 132 -8.96 -16.16 -3.40
N CYS A 133 -7.65 -15.94 -3.57
CA CYS A 133 -6.76 -16.87 -4.26
C CYS A 133 -6.14 -17.94 -3.32
N ILE A 134 -6.06 -17.69 -2.01
CA ILE A 134 -5.44 -18.61 -1.03
C ILE A 134 -6.04 -20.03 -1.05
N PRO A 135 -7.37 -20.24 -1.06
CA PRO A 135 -7.94 -21.59 -1.06
C PRO A 135 -7.49 -22.43 -2.26
N GLY A 136 -7.38 -21.82 -3.44
CA GLY A 136 -6.89 -22.50 -4.62
C GLY A 136 -5.41 -22.86 -4.52
N ALA A 137 -4.58 -21.95 -4.01
CA ALA A 137 -3.16 -22.19 -3.80
C ALA A 137 -2.90 -23.32 -2.78
N ASN A 138 -3.69 -23.37 -1.71
CA ASN A 138 -3.58 -24.41 -0.69
C ASN A 138 -3.93 -25.82 -1.20
N ASN A 139 -4.79 -25.90 -2.22
CA ASN A 139 -5.10 -27.16 -2.91
C ASN A 139 -4.02 -27.54 -3.96
N GLY A 140 -2.87 -26.89 -3.96
CA GLY A 140 -1.79 -27.13 -4.93
C GLY A 140 -2.02 -26.56 -6.31
N ASN A 141 -3.07 -25.75 -6.50
CA ASN A 141 -3.38 -25.14 -7.79
C ASN A 141 -2.52 -23.90 -8.06
N VAL A 142 -1.44 -24.07 -8.80
CA VAL A 142 -0.51 -22.98 -9.20
C VAL A 142 -1.22 -21.87 -9.98
N ALA A 143 -2.30 -22.19 -10.70
CA ALA A 143 -3.07 -21.20 -11.45
C ALA A 143 -3.63 -20.08 -10.56
N SER A 144 -3.98 -20.36 -9.30
CA SER A 144 -4.45 -19.34 -8.35
C SER A 144 -3.40 -18.28 -8.05
N VAL A 145 -2.13 -18.68 -7.94
CA VAL A 145 -1.00 -17.77 -7.72
C VAL A 145 -0.76 -16.91 -8.94
N VAL A 146 -0.82 -17.51 -10.13
CA VAL A 146 -0.68 -16.80 -11.40
C VAL A 146 -1.81 -15.78 -11.59
N VAL A 147 -3.05 -16.16 -11.29
CA VAL A 147 -4.21 -15.26 -11.37
C VAL A 147 -4.05 -14.07 -10.43
N PHE A 148 -3.59 -14.30 -9.19
CA PHE A 148 -3.30 -13.21 -8.25
C PHE A 148 -2.26 -12.24 -8.81
N ALA A 149 -1.13 -12.76 -9.30
CA ALA A 149 -0.04 -11.93 -9.84
C ALA A 149 -0.49 -11.13 -11.07
N LEU A 150 -1.23 -11.77 -12.01
CA LEU A 150 -1.75 -11.09 -13.19
C LEU A 150 -2.79 -10.03 -12.83
N ALA A 151 -3.71 -10.31 -11.92
CA ALA A 151 -4.72 -9.36 -11.47
C ALA A 151 -4.07 -8.12 -10.83
N ALA A 152 -3.09 -8.31 -9.95
CA ALA A 152 -2.35 -7.23 -9.31
C ALA A 152 -1.57 -6.39 -10.34
N MET A 153 -0.91 -7.04 -11.31
CA MET A 153 -0.16 -6.38 -12.37
C MET A 153 -1.08 -5.55 -13.28
N ILE A 154 -2.16 -6.14 -13.80
CA ILE A 154 -3.11 -5.46 -14.69
C ILE A 154 -3.73 -4.26 -13.97
N LEU A 155 -4.17 -4.43 -12.73
CA LEU A 155 -4.76 -3.35 -11.95
C LEU A 155 -3.78 -2.19 -11.74
N THR A 156 -2.52 -2.49 -11.44
CA THR A 156 -1.46 -1.48 -11.28
C THR A 156 -1.24 -0.70 -12.58
N VAL A 157 -1.14 -1.40 -13.70
CA VAL A 157 -0.93 -0.77 -15.02
C VAL A 157 -2.12 0.14 -15.36
N VAL A 158 -3.35 -0.38 -15.27
CA VAL A 158 -4.56 0.39 -15.59
C VAL A 158 -4.68 1.63 -14.72
N LEU A 159 -4.45 1.50 -13.41
CA LEU A 159 -4.50 2.64 -12.50
C LEU A 159 -3.46 3.71 -12.85
N ARG A 160 -2.22 3.34 -13.14
CA ARG A 160 -1.17 4.32 -13.47
C ARG A 160 -1.50 5.13 -14.71
N PHE A 161 -1.98 4.49 -15.77
CA PHE A 161 -2.36 5.18 -17.01
C PHE A 161 -3.66 6.00 -16.90
N ALA A 162 -4.59 5.57 -16.05
CA ALA A 162 -5.83 6.31 -15.81
C ALA A 162 -5.60 7.53 -14.90
N LEU A 163 -4.88 7.33 -13.79
CA LEU A 163 -4.72 8.35 -12.76
C LEU A 163 -3.90 9.56 -13.22
N ILE A 164 -2.89 9.37 -14.08
CA ILE A 164 -2.13 10.50 -14.61
C ILE A 164 -3.01 11.43 -15.46
N LYS A 165 -3.90 10.85 -16.28
CA LYS A 165 -4.82 11.62 -17.11
C LYS A 165 -5.86 12.38 -16.27
N VAL A 166 -6.39 11.70 -15.25
CA VAL A 166 -7.33 12.30 -14.31
C VAL A 166 -6.66 13.41 -13.50
N GLY A 167 -5.43 13.19 -13.01
CA GLY A 167 -4.66 14.18 -12.27
C GLY A 167 -4.36 15.41 -13.10
N TYR A 168 -3.91 15.23 -14.34
CA TYR A 168 -3.61 16.32 -15.26
C TYR A 168 -4.87 17.12 -15.65
N ALA A 169 -5.98 16.42 -15.97
CA ALA A 169 -7.23 17.07 -16.39
C ALA A 169 -7.95 17.83 -15.26
N GLN A 170 -7.87 17.31 -14.03
CA GLN A 170 -8.56 17.91 -12.89
C GLN A 170 -7.67 18.85 -12.06
N GLY A 171 -6.35 18.72 -12.16
CA GLY A 171 -5.40 19.56 -11.43
C GLY A 171 -5.71 19.61 -9.93
N THR A 172 -5.69 20.81 -9.36
CA THR A 172 -5.94 21.04 -7.92
C THR A 172 -7.35 20.67 -7.45
N LYS A 173 -8.34 20.63 -8.35
CA LYS A 173 -9.73 20.26 -8.01
C LYS A 173 -9.81 18.82 -7.45
N ILE A 174 -8.96 17.92 -7.92
CA ILE A 174 -8.94 16.55 -7.39
C ILE A 174 -8.35 16.51 -5.98
N MET A 175 -7.35 17.33 -5.68
CA MET A 175 -6.78 17.49 -4.35
C MET A 175 -7.84 17.91 -3.34
N GLU A 176 -8.62 18.95 -3.66
CA GLU A 176 -9.71 19.41 -2.79
C GLU A 176 -10.76 18.32 -2.56
N LYS A 177 -11.14 17.58 -3.60
CA LYS A 177 -12.09 16.46 -3.49
C LYS A 177 -11.56 15.34 -2.60
N LEU A 178 -10.27 14.97 -2.76
CA LEU A 178 -9.64 13.95 -1.95
C LEU A 178 -9.49 14.41 -0.50
N MET A 179 -9.13 15.66 -0.26
CA MET A 179 -9.05 16.20 1.09
C MET A 179 -10.41 16.19 1.80
N LYS A 180 -11.49 16.62 1.12
CA LYS A 180 -12.84 16.57 1.69
C LYS A 180 -13.31 15.15 2.03
N LYS A 181 -12.92 14.15 1.25
CA LYS A 181 -13.30 12.74 1.43
C LYS A 181 -12.26 11.90 2.16
N LYS A 182 -11.16 12.49 2.63
CA LYS A 182 -10.05 11.78 3.25
C LYS A 182 -10.51 10.93 4.44
N GLU A 183 -11.36 11.47 5.29
CA GLU A 183 -11.87 10.78 6.48
C GLU A 183 -12.78 9.62 6.12
N ASP A 184 -13.70 9.80 5.17
CA ASP A 184 -14.60 8.75 4.68
C ASP A 184 -13.80 7.60 4.04
N LEU A 185 -12.81 7.93 3.19
CA LEU A 185 -11.93 6.96 2.56
C LEU A 185 -11.07 6.20 3.59
N ALA A 186 -10.54 6.91 4.58
CA ALA A 186 -9.77 6.30 5.66
C ALA A 186 -10.64 5.38 6.53
N GLN A 187 -11.89 5.76 6.80
CA GLN A 187 -12.83 4.94 7.57
C GLN A 187 -13.24 3.68 6.77
N ALA A 188 -13.58 3.82 5.49
CA ALA A 188 -13.87 2.68 4.62
C ALA A 188 -12.68 1.71 4.54
N SER A 189 -11.46 2.22 4.40
CA SER A 189 -10.25 1.40 4.36
C SER A 189 -9.99 0.66 5.69
N LYS A 190 -10.26 1.30 6.84
CA LYS A 190 -10.15 0.65 8.16
C LYS A 190 -11.15 -0.51 8.31
N ILE A 191 -12.39 -0.31 7.86
CA ILE A 191 -13.44 -1.35 7.93
C ILE A 191 -13.04 -2.53 7.03
N MET A 192 -12.65 -2.27 5.79
CA MET A 192 -12.23 -3.31 4.86
C MET A 192 -10.95 -4.01 5.31
N GLY A 193 -9.97 -3.25 5.83
CA GLY A 193 -8.74 -3.80 6.41
C GLY A 193 -9.03 -4.72 7.59
N GLY A 194 -9.95 -4.33 8.48
CA GLY A 194 -10.41 -5.17 9.59
C GLY A 194 -11.07 -6.46 9.11
N PHE A 195 -11.95 -6.38 8.10
CA PHE A 195 -12.57 -7.55 7.47
C PHE A 195 -11.53 -8.50 6.85
N THR A 196 -10.54 -7.93 6.15
CA THR A 196 -9.45 -8.67 5.51
C THR A 196 -8.58 -9.39 6.55
N VAL A 197 -8.19 -8.69 7.62
CA VAL A 197 -7.41 -9.28 8.72
C VAL A 197 -8.19 -10.41 9.39
N GLY A 198 -9.49 -10.22 9.64
CA GLY A 198 -10.36 -11.26 10.16
C GLY A 198 -10.39 -12.50 9.27
N GLY A 199 -10.52 -12.33 7.96
CA GLY A 199 -10.44 -13.41 6.97
C GLY A 199 -9.11 -14.16 6.99
N LEU A 200 -7.99 -13.42 7.07
CA LEU A 200 -6.65 -14.01 7.17
C LEU A 200 -6.45 -14.81 8.46
N ILE A 201 -6.96 -14.32 9.59
CA ILE A 201 -6.91 -15.05 10.87
C ILE A 201 -7.65 -16.39 10.74
N VAL A 202 -8.85 -16.40 10.16
CA VAL A 202 -9.63 -17.63 9.95
C VAL A 202 -8.89 -18.61 9.03
N LEU A 203 -8.26 -18.12 7.95
CA LEU A 203 -7.49 -18.96 7.04
C LEU A 203 -6.23 -19.53 7.72
N ALA A 204 -5.49 -18.70 8.46
CA ALA A 204 -4.30 -19.13 9.19
C ALA A 204 -4.63 -20.19 10.26
N THR A 205 -5.74 -20.03 10.99
CA THR A 205 -6.14 -20.97 12.03
C THR A 205 -6.58 -22.31 11.47
N LYS A 206 -7.15 -22.38 10.25
CA LYS A 206 -7.43 -23.67 9.57
C LYS A 206 -6.16 -24.48 9.32
N HIS A 207 -5.04 -23.85 9.01
CA HIS A 207 -3.77 -24.55 8.83
C HIS A 207 -3.14 -25.05 10.14
N VAL A 208 -3.32 -24.31 11.23
CA VAL A 208 -2.88 -24.73 12.56
C VAL A 208 -3.68 -25.91 13.07
N SER A 209 -4.98 -25.97 12.75
CA SER A 209 -5.85 -27.10 13.12
C SER A 209 -5.54 -28.40 12.36
N ALA A 210 -4.88 -28.31 11.20
CA ALA A 210 -4.48 -29.46 10.39
C ALA A 210 -3.21 -30.18 10.93
N SER A 211 -2.54 -29.65 11.94
CA SER A 211 -1.51 -30.38 12.66
C SER A 211 -2.19 -31.39 13.61
N ASN A 212 -2.34 -32.58 13.09
CA ASN A 212 -3.23 -33.68 13.45
C ASN A 212 -3.09 -34.28 14.88
N THR A 213 -2.21 -33.82 15.72
CA THR A 213 -1.92 -34.45 17.00
C THR A 213 -2.98 -34.18 18.06
N PHE A 214 -3.61 -33.00 18.03
CA PHE A 214 -4.65 -32.65 19.00
C PHE A 214 -6.02 -33.16 18.56
N VAL A 215 -6.31 -33.13 17.27
CA VAL A 215 -7.58 -33.58 16.68
C VAL A 215 -7.69 -35.10 16.73
N SER A 216 -6.61 -35.85 16.50
CA SER A 216 -6.61 -37.32 16.58
C SER A 216 -6.80 -37.85 18.02
N ALA A 217 -6.31 -37.13 19.04
CA ALA A 217 -6.52 -37.48 20.44
C ALA A 217 -7.99 -37.34 20.89
N VAL A 218 -8.74 -36.45 20.27
CA VAL A 218 -10.15 -36.20 20.59
C VAL A 218 -11.10 -37.01 19.69
N GLN A 219 -10.68 -37.38 18.49
CA GLN A 219 -11.46 -38.18 17.54
C GLN A 219 -11.60 -39.66 17.93
N SER A 220 -10.76 -40.10 18.87
CA SER A 220 -10.86 -41.48 19.44
C SER A 220 -12.02 -41.67 20.41
N SER A 221 -12.72 -40.60 20.80
CA SER A 221 -13.95 -40.64 21.58
C SER A 221 -15.15 -40.46 20.64
N SER A 222 -16.10 -41.38 20.68
CA SER A 222 -17.32 -41.48 19.85
C SER A 222 -18.32 -40.32 20.03
N LEU A 223 -17.82 -39.07 20.07
CA LEU A 223 -18.69 -37.89 20.15
C LEU A 223 -19.11 -37.42 18.75
N SER A 224 -20.40 -37.13 18.64
CA SER A 224 -21.16 -36.75 17.46
C SER A 224 -20.48 -35.68 16.54
N SER A 225 -20.87 -35.66 15.27
CA SER A 225 -20.47 -34.68 14.23
C SER A 225 -20.52 -33.21 14.64
N VAL A 226 -21.33 -32.88 15.66
CA VAL A 226 -21.43 -31.55 16.25
C VAL A 226 -20.15 -31.19 17.06
N ALA A 227 -19.59 -32.14 17.81
CA ALA A 227 -18.39 -31.90 18.59
C ALA A 227 -17.16 -31.67 17.69
N SER A 228 -17.06 -32.36 16.56
CA SER A 228 -15.97 -32.12 15.57
C SER A 228 -16.06 -30.75 14.92
N SER A 229 -17.27 -30.25 14.64
CA SER A 229 -17.49 -28.90 14.09
C SER A 229 -17.12 -27.82 15.10
N VAL A 230 -17.47 -27.99 16.37
CA VAL A 230 -17.10 -27.08 17.46
C VAL A 230 -15.58 -27.10 17.68
N LEU A 231 -14.96 -28.26 17.68
CA LEU A 231 -13.52 -28.40 17.87
C LEU A 231 -12.69 -27.73 16.74
N ASN A 232 -13.19 -27.80 15.51
CA ASN A 232 -12.59 -27.10 14.36
C ASN A 232 -12.74 -25.56 14.42
N ALA A 233 -13.71 -25.05 15.18
CA ALA A 233 -13.91 -23.63 15.40
C ALA A 233 -13.03 -23.06 16.53
N VAL A 234 -12.55 -23.87 17.45
CA VAL A 234 -11.76 -23.44 18.63
C VAL A 234 -10.51 -22.63 18.24
N PRO A 235 -9.68 -23.05 17.27
CA PRO A 235 -8.51 -22.27 16.89
C PRO A 235 -8.84 -20.88 16.33
N ALA A 236 -9.94 -20.76 15.57
CA ALA A 236 -10.43 -19.48 15.07
C ALA A 236 -10.91 -18.58 16.23
N CYS A 237 -11.60 -19.15 17.22
CA CYS A 237 -12.01 -18.42 18.41
C CYS A 237 -10.81 -17.93 19.23
N ILE A 238 -9.76 -18.74 19.39
CA ILE A 238 -8.51 -18.35 20.07
C ILE A 238 -7.86 -17.17 19.32
N GLY A 239 -7.76 -17.21 17.99
CA GLY A 239 -7.24 -16.11 17.18
C GLY A 239 -8.02 -14.81 17.37
N LEU A 240 -9.34 -14.88 17.39
CA LEU A 240 -10.21 -13.72 17.64
C LEU A 240 -10.06 -13.18 19.07
N VAL A 241 -9.98 -14.05 20.08
CA VAL A 241 -9.76 -13.64 21.47
C VAL A 241 -8.39 -12.96 21.62
N CYS A 242 -7.34 -13.52 21.06
CA CYS A 242 -6.01 -12.91 21.07
C CYS A 242 -6.02 -11.52 20.39
N THR A 243 -6.68 -11.39 19.25
CA THR A 243 -6.81 -10.11 18.54
C THR A 243 -7.56 -9.09 19.42
N TYR A 244 -8.65 -9.50 20.09
CA TYR A 244 -9.39 -8.63 20.99
C TYR A 244 -8.57 -8.22 22.22
N VAL A 245 -7.80 -9.14 22.80
CA VAL A 245 -6.89 -8.85 23.93
C VAL A 245 -5.83 -7.82 23.53
N PHE A 246 -5.17 -7.99 22.38
CA PHE A 246 -4.20 -7.01 21.90
C PHE A 246 -4.86 -5.67 21.57
N TYR A 247 -6.04 -5.66 20.96
CA TYR A 247 -6.81 -4.43 20.75
C TYR A 247 -7.11 -3.72 22.09
N TYR A 248 -7.55 -4.45 23.09
CA TYR A 248 -7.80 -3.89 24.42
C TYR A 248 -6.55 -3.32 25.09
N LEU A 249 -5.42 -4.04 25.00
CA LEU A 249 -4.13 -3.60 25.54
C LEU A 249 -3.65 -2.31 24.86
N LEU A 250 -3.77 -2.22 23.54
CA LEU A 250 -3.35 -1.04 22.77
C LEU A 250 -4.27 0.15 23.03
N THR A 251 -5.60 -0.06 23.05
CA THR A 251 -6.59 1.04 23.09
C THR A 251 -6.87 1.51 24.52
N LYS A 252 -7.03 0.59 25.49
CA LYS A 252 -7.42 0.93 26.86
C LYS A 252 -6.25 1.11 27.82
N LYS A 253 -5.18 0.32 27.63
CA LYS A 253 -4.01 0.38 28.54
C LYS A 253 -2.83 1.15 27.96
N ASN A 254 -2.95 1.76 26.76
CA ASN A 254 -1.88 2.52 26.10
C ASN A 254 -0.54 1.75 26.02
N TYR A 255 -0.59 0.42 25.85
CA TYR A 255 0.62 -0.38 25.66
C TYR A 255 1.28 0.01 24.35
N SER A 256 2.60 0.15 24.36
CA SER A 256 3.35 0.37 23.11
C SER A 256 3.24 -0.85 22.19
N ILE A 257 3.12 -0.60 20.90
CA ILE A 257 3.09 -1.64 19.85
C ILE A 257 4.29 -2.58 19.98
N THR A 258 5.49 -2.03 20.30
CA THR A 258 6.72 -2.80 20.52
C THR A 258 6.58 -3.83 21.63
N LYS A 259 5.91 -3.47 22.74
CA LYS A 259 5.64 -4.40 23.85
C LYS A 259 4.69 -5.52 23.44
N CYS A 260 3.65 -5.21 22.68
CA CYS A 260 2.72 -6.22 22.16
C CYS A 260 3.42 -7.20 21.21
N VAL A 261 4.27 -6.71 20.30
CA VAL A 261 5.09 -7.54 19.42
C VAL A 261 6.03 -8.42 20.24
N GLY A 262 6.70 -7.88 21.27
CA GLY A 262 7.56 -8.64 22.17
C GLY A 262 6.83 -9.79 22.88
N ILE A 263 5.59 -9.56 23.33
CA ILE A 263 4.73 -10.59 23.94
C ILE A 263 4.42 -11.71 22.94
N VAL A 264 4.07 -11.37 21.69
CA VAL A 264 3.77 -12.38 20.64
C VAL A 264 5.01 -13.22 20.35
N VAL A 265 6.18 -12.61 20.19
CA VAL A 265 7.44 -13.32 19.95
C VAL A 265 7.77 -14.23 21.13
N LEU A 266 7.62 -13.75 22.36
CA LEU A 266 7.89 -14.52 23.56
C LEU A 266 6.97 -15.74 23.67
N ILE A 267 5.67 -15.58 23.42
CA ILE A 267 4.71 -16.70 23.37
C ILE A 267 5.11 -17.70 22.27
N GLY A 268 5.48 -17.23 21.08
CA GLY A 268 5.96 -18.09 20.00
C GLY A 268 7.20 -18.91 20.38
N CYS A 269 8.18 -18.28 21.01
CA CYS A 269 9.38 -18.98 21.49
C CYS A 269 9.05 -20.05 22.56
N ILE A 270 8.15 -19.72 23.50
CA ILE A 270 7.70 -20.69 24.53
C ILE A 270 6.99 -21.88 23.87
N MET A 271 6.12 -21.64 22.89
CA MET A 271 5.42 -22.73 22.17
C MET A 271 6.40 -23.64 21.41
N ILE A 272 7.41 -23.07 20.78
CA ILE A 272 8.46 -23.85 20.11
C ILE A 272 9.27 -24.67 21.12
N ALA A 273 9.66 -24.10 22.25
CA ALA A 273 10.40 -24.80 23.29
C ALA A 273 9.59 -25.97 23.88
N ILE A 274 8.29 -25.76 24.15
CA ILE A 274 7.38 -26.81 24.62
C ILE A 274 7.25 -27.94 23.58
N SER A 275 7.09 -27.57 22.30
CA SER A 275 7.00 -28.55 21.21
C SER A 275 8.29 -29.39 21.07
N PHE A 276 9.45 -28.78 21.25
CA PHE A 276 10.72 -29.45 21.21
C PHE A 276 10.87 -30.43 22.37
N VAL A 277 10.50 -30.03 23.58
CA VAL A 277 10.55 -30.93 24.79
C VAL A 277 9.59 -32.10 24.65
N LEU A 278 8.33 -31.84 24.19
CA LEU A 278 7.36 -32.89 23.95
C LEU A 278 7.78 -33.85 22.82
N GLY A 279 8.38 -33.34 21.77
CA GLY A 279 8.90 -34.13 20.66
C GLY A 279 10.06 -35.08 21.10
N MET A 280 10.89 -34.66 22.04
CA MET A 280 11.92 -35.49 22.63
C MET A 280 11.33 -36.59 23.52
N THR A 281 10.21 -36.38 24.19
CA THR A 281 9.57 -37.37 25.03
C THR A 281 8.78 -38.42 24.26
N THR A 282 8.41 -38.16 23.00
CA THR A 282 7.73 -39.13 22.13
C THR A 282 8.71 -39.99 21.29
N SER A 283 10.01 -39.66 21.30
CA SER A 283 11.07 -40.39 20.60
C SER A 283 11.88 -41.36 21.53
N LEU A 284 11.48 -41.46 22.80
CA LEU A 284 11.95 -42.45 23.77
C LEU A 284 10.86 -43.51 24.04
#